data_4827eb379606f3466a89a142c72ce0bb
#
_entry.id   4827eb379606f3466a89a142c72ce0bb
#
_cell.length_a   1.000
_cell.length_b   1.000
_cell.length_c   1.000
_cell.angle_alpha   90.00
_cell.angle_beta   90.00
_cell.angle_gamma   90.00
#
_symmetry.space_group_name_H-M   'P 1'
#
loop_
_entity.id
_entity.type
_entity.pdbx_description
1 polymer ?
#
loop_
_entity_poly.entity_id
_entity_poly.type
_entity_poly.pdbx_seq_one_letter_code
_entity_poly.pdbx_strand_id
1 'polypeptide(L)' 'MKELLQYNKSLLEVANQKLKRLIETQYDINHPGPYFDMVNKQLDYVNTLKERIKLINEKTDNNRK' A
#
# COMPACT_ATOMS: atom_id res chain seq x y z
N MET A 1 -12.44 -11.12 11.09
CA MET A 1 -11.49 -11.28 9.96
C MET A 1 -11.96 -10.58 8.70
N LYS A 2 -13.21 -10.78 8.34
CA LYS A 2 -13.78 -10.16 7.14
C LYS A 2 -13.71 -8.63 7.18
N GLU A 3 -14.03 -8.06 8.33
CA GLU A 3 -13.98 -6.60 8.53
C GLU A 3 -12.54 -6.08 8.47
N LEU A 4 -11.61 -6.82 9.06
CA LEU A 4 -10.19 -6.45 9.04
C LEU A 4 -9.65 -6.51 7.62
N LEU A 5 -10.02 -7.53 6.86
CA LEU A 5 -9.63 -7.67 5.47
C LEU A 5 -10.14 -6.49 4.64
N GLN A 6 -11.41 -6.14 4.80
CA GLN A 6 -12.02 -5.03 4.09
C GLN A 6 -11.36 -3.70 4.43
N TYR A 7 -11.07 -3.50 5.71
CA TYR A 7 -10.38 -2.31 6.18
C TYR A 7 -9.00 -2.15 5.50
N ASN A 8 -8.22 -3.23 5.49
CA ASN A 8 -6.89 -3.20 4.88
C ASN A 8 -6.97 -3.02 3.35
N LYS A 9 -7.96 -3.59 2.70
CA LYS A 9 -8.16 -3.39 1.26
C LYS A 9 -8.49 -1.93 0.95
N SER A 10 -9.30 -1.29 1.78
CA SER A 10 -9.64 0.13 1.63
C SER A 10 -8.41 1.01 1.82
N LEU A 11 -7.58 0.71 2.82
CA LEU A 11 -6.33 1.41 3.04
C LEU A 11 -5.39 1.25 1.84
N LEU A 12 -5.31 0.05 1.29
CA LEU A 12 -4.46 -0.23 0.13
C LEU A 12 -4.90 0.59 -1.08
N GLU A 13 -6.20 0.68 -1.32
CA GLU A 13 -6.73 1.46 -2.43
C GLU A 13 -6.34 2.93 -2.30
N VAL A 14 -6.54 3.51 -1.11
CA VAL A 14 -6.17 4.91 -0.85
C VAL A 14 -4.66 5.10 -0.99
N ALA A 15 -3.87 4.16 -0.47
CA ALA A 15 -2.42 4.24 -0.54
C ALA A 15 -1.92 4.17 -1.99
N ASN A 16 -2.53 3.32 -2.82
CA ASN A 16 -2.19 3.22 -4.24
C ASN A 16 -2.54 4.50 -4.99
N GLN A 17 -3.67 5.11 -4.69
CA GLN A 17 -4.05 6.39 -5.28
C GLN A 17 -3.07 7.49 -4.91
N LYS A 18 -2.65 7.53 -3.66
CA LYS A 18 -1.66 8.50 -3.20
C LYS A 18 -0.32 8.29 -3.89
N LEU A 19 0.11 7.04 -4.03
CA LEU A 19 1.34 6.71 -4.74
C LEU A 19 1.29 7.18 -6.18
N LYS A 20 0.17 6.94 -6.86
CA LYS A 20 -0.02 7.38 -8.23
C LYS A 20 0.09 8.90 -8.35
N ARG A 21 -0.53 9.63 -7.43
CA ARG A 21 -0.44 11.09 -7.41
C ARG A 21 0.98 11.57 -7.20
N LEU A 22 1.72 10.93 -6.29
CA LEU A 22 3.12 11.29 -6.04
C LEU A 22 3.95 11.13 -7.30
N ILE A 23 3.77 10.03 -8.02
CA ILE A 23 4.50 9.75 -9.24
C ILE A 23 4.15 10.78 -10.34
N GLU A 24 2.88 11.14 -10.46
CA GLU A 24 2.41 11.99 -11.55
C GLU A 24 2.63 13.48 -11.29
N THR A 25 2.56 13.94 -10.04
CA THR A 25 2.46 15.36 -9.74
C THR A 25 3.58 15.94 -8.87
N GLN A 26 4.33 15.09 -8.16
CA GLN A 26 5.31 15.56 -7.17
C GLN A 26 6.76 15.50 -7.68
N TYR A 27 6.97 15.02 -8.90
CA TYR A 27 8.33 14.89 -9.43
C TYR A 27 8.92 16.26 -9.73
N ASP A 28 10.08 16.52 -9.14
CA ASP A 28 10.83 17.75 -9.36
C ASP A 28 12.21 17.37 -9.93
N ILE A 29 12.43 17.73 -11.19
CA ILE A 29 13.68 17.44 -11.89
C ILE A 29 14.88 18.03 -11.16
N ASN A 30 14.70 19.20 -10.53
CA ASN A 30 15.78 19.89 -9.83
C ASN A 30 16.12 19.27 -8.49
N HIS A 31 15.17 18.56 -7.88
CA HIS A 31 15.34 17.95 -6.56
C HIS A 31 14.77 16.53 -6.53
N PRO A 32 15.40 15.57 -7.26
CA PRO A 32 14.85 14.22 -7.35
C PRO A 32 14.96 13.40 -6.07
N GLY A 33 15.94 13.71 -5.21
CA GLY A 33 16.15 12.96 -3.97
C GLY A 33 14.93 12.90 -3.07
N PRO A 34 14.37 14.06 -2.66
CA PRO A 34 13.15 14.06 -1.82
C PRO A 34 11.97 13.33 -2.48
N TYR A 35 11.83 13.46 -3.79
CA TYR A 35 10.78 12.77 -4.53
C TYR A 35 10.93 11.26 -4.39
N PHE A 36 12.14 10.73 -4.62
CA PHE A 36 12.39 9.30 -4.52
C PHE A 36 12.18 8.78 -3.11
N ASP A 37 12.58 9.57 -2.10
CA ASP A 37 12.35 9.19 -0.70
C ASP A 37 10.85 9.06 -0.40
N MET A 38 10.05 10.01 -0.86
CA MET A 38 8.61 9.99 -0.66
C MET A 38 7.97 8.80 -1.36
N VAL A 39 8.37 8.53 -2.60
CA VAL A 39 7.85 7.39 -3.36
C VAL A 39 8.23 6.07 -2.69
N ASN A 40 9.48 5.94 -2.25
CA ASN A 40 9.95 4.73 -1.59
C ASN A 40 9.20 4.47 -0.28
N LYS A 41 8.97 5.50 0.52
CA LYS A 41 8.20 5.37 1.76
C LYS A 41 6.78 4.92 1.48
N GLN A 42 6.16 5.50 0.46
CA GLN A 42 4.79 5.13 0.08
C GLN A 42 4.74 3.71 -0.46
N LEU A 43 5.74 3.29 -1.24
CA LEU A 43 5.84 1.91 -1.73
C LEU A 43 5.97 0.93 -0.57
N ASP A 44 6.80 1.25 0.43
CA ASP A 44 6.95 0.40 1.61
C ASP A 44 5.61 0.23 2.33
N TYR A 45 4.86 1.31 2.48
CA TYR A 45 3.55 1.26 3.09
C TYR A 45 2.57 0.39 2.29
N VAL A 46 2.54 0.58 0.97
CA VAL A 46 1.69 -0.22 0.08
C VAL A 46 2.06 -1.71 0.21
N ASN A 47 3.35 -2.02 0.19
CA ASN A 47 3.82 -3.40 0.32
C ASN A 47 3.45 -4.00 1.68
N THR A 48 3.51 -3.21 2.75
CA THR A 48 3.09 -3.64 4.08
C THR A 48 1.61 -4.02 4.09
N LEU A 49 0.78 -3.21 3.45
CA LEU A 49 -0.66 -3.49 3.37
C LEU A 49 -0.94 -4.74 2.55
N LYS A 50 -0.23 -4.92 1.44
CA LYS A 50 -0.37 -6.13 0.62
C LYS A 50 -0.01 -7.39 1.41
N GLU A 51 1.06 -7.31 2.20
CA GLU A 51 1.49 -8.41 3.05
C GLU A 51 0.45 -8.74 4.12
N ARG A 52 -0.13 -7.73 4.74
CA ARG A 52 -1.20 -7.91 5.73
C ARG A 52 -2.41 -8.61 5.12
N ILE A 53 -2.82 -8.17 3.93
CA ILE A 53 -3.96 -8.76 3.23
C ILE A 53 -3.67 -10.21 2.91
N LYS A 54 -2.47 -10.51 2.44
CA LYS A 54 -2.04 -11.88 2.15
C LYS A 54 -2.14 -12.77 3.38
N LEU A 55 -1.63 -12.29 4.52
CA LEU A 55 -1.66 -13.04 5.77
C LEU A 55 -3.08 -13.28 6.26
N ILE A 56 -3.95 -12.28 6.14
CA ILE A 56 -5.36 -12.42 6.53
C ILE A 56 -6.04 -13.48 5.66
N ASN A 57 -5.81 -13.44 4.35
CA ASN A 57 -6.38 -14.40 3.42
C ASN A 57 -5.91 -15.83 3.73
N GLU A 58 -4.62 -15.99 4.02
CA GLU A 58 -4.06 -17.30 4.36
C GLU A 58 -4.72 -17.87 5.62
N LYS A 59 -4.89 -17.05 6.65
CA LYS A 59 -5.54 -17.48 7.88
C LYS A 59 -7.01 -17.82 7.66
N THR A 60 -7.69 -17.05 6.84
CA THR A 60 -9.09 -17.30 6.52
C THR A 60 -9.24 -18.64 5.78
N ASP A 61 -8.36 -18.92 4.82
CA ASP A 61 -8.38 -20.16 4.08
C ASP A 61 -8.08 -21.35 4.99
N ASN A 62 -7.13 -21.20 5.90
CA ASN A 62 -6.79 -22.26 6.85
C ASN A 62 -7.96 -22.56 7.80
N ASN A 63 -8.73 -21.55 8.17
CA ASN A 63 -9.88 -21.74 9.05
C ASN A 63 -11.04 -22.46 8.38
N ARG A 64 -11.07 -22.47 7.06
CA ARG A 64 -12.12 -23.17 6.31
C ARG A 64 -11.94 -24.68 6.30
N LYS A 65 -10.76 -25.14 6.62
CA LYS A 65 -10.46 -26.56 6.69
C LYS A 65 -10.84 -27.13 8.05
#